data_aa25cacfdd24c45b4fdb8d5954aade51
#
_entry.id   aa25cacfdd24c45b4fdb8d5954aade51
#
_cell.length_a   1.000
_cell.length_b   1.000
_cell.length_c   1.000
_cell.angle_alpha   90.00
_cell.angle_beta   90.00
_cell.angle_gamma   90.00
#
_symmetry.space_group_name_H-M   'P 1'
#
loop_
_entity.id
_entity.type
_entity.pdbx_description
1 polymer ?
#
loop_
_entity_poly.entity_id
_entity_poly.type
_entity_poly.pdbx_seq_one_letter_code
_entity_poly.pdbx_strand_id
1 'polypeptide(L)'
;VAAPNNPSFEELLEIGMKLQNQPAPPSPEEPIVKKGPKTQSLVGMTRELQKKVSIISYHGALYFFNGRYYEYLDTDRLLMLYREYVDYDLNHESSLYGHKDLYQCCATDPEIQREEPKGEPIYAPLKNGIFVLGEEKLYPHSPDQLTFTCIKAKYDPQAKCPVFDRFLWQITHGNPQLLERFWMAIGYLFIYPARGKFFILMGYARDSGKSVLGNFIQRLYPKESVSNLRLSEMKGTFALMPLLSSVINFELDMPNTKLNAEAISRLKQITGGDSIDVQRKYLSSVVLTRRIKFVFASNHPPCIEGEDDALLKRIVYLPFDTSIPDDQQDPNLEEKIWKERNAIVTKALRYAQKLVELNYRFPEIPQVDRAKCSTKDSYSRSVKPFVEECCERCDPSVSTSLEDLYNAYLGLSLIHI
;
A
#
# COMPACT_ATOMS: atom_id res chain seq x y z
N VAL A 1 -9.51 38.32 2.79
CA VAL A 1 -9.58 37.75 1.45
C VAL A 1 -9.85 36.29 1.65
N ALA A 2 -11.05 35.83 1.24
CA ALA A 2 -11.45 34.44 1.38
C ALA A 2 -10.55 33.57 0.49
N ALA A 3 -10.08 32.43 1.03
CA ALA A 3 -9.37 31.43 0.25
C ALA A 3 -10.29 30.92 -0.88
N PRO A 4 -9.77 30.66 -2.08
CA PRO A 4 -10.60 30.11 -3.16
C PRO A 4 -11.17 28.76 -2.71
N ASN A 5 -12.49 28.59 -2.87
CA ASN A 5 -13.17 27.34 -2.65
C ASN A 5 -12.53 26.27 -3.54
N ASN A 6 -11.92 25.27 -2.95
CA ASN A 6 -11.51 24.08 -3.70
C ASN A 6 -12.77 23.39 -4.22
N PRO A 7 -12.82 23.09 -5.52
CA PRO A 7 -13.98 22.41 -6.12
C PRO A 7 -14.19 21.04 -5.48
N SER A 8 -15.45 20.60 -5.40
CA SER A 8 -15.79 19.25 -4.93
C SER A 8 -15.30 18.20 -5.93
N PHE A 9 -15.19 16.95 -5.48
CA PHE A 9 -14.80 15.84 -6.37
C PHE A 9 -15.74 15.69 -7.58
N GLU A 10 -17.02 15.92 -7.39
CA GLU A 10 -18.03 15.90 -8.48
C GLU A 10 -17.79 17.00 -9.50
N GLU A 11 -17.48 18.22 -9.06
CA GLU A 11 -17.11 19.34 -9.94
C GLU A 11 -15.82 19.05 -10.72
N LEU A 12 -14.83 18.41 -10.06
CA LEU A 12 -13.59 17.98 -10.72
C LEU A 12 -13.82 16.89 -11.77
N LEU A 13 -14.74 15.96 -11.51
CA LEU A 13 -15.14 14.94 -12.49
C LEU A 13 -15.89 15.54 -13.68
N GLU A 14 -16.79 16.51 -13.47
CA GLU A 14 -17.44 17.23 -14.56
C GLU A 14 -16.45 18.01 -15.43
N ILE A 15 -15.45 18.63 -14.82
CA ILE A 15 -14.36 19.33 -15.54
C ILE A 15 -13.58 18.32 -16.39
N GLY A 16 -13.23 17.15 -15.82
CA GLY A 16 -12.56 16.08 -16.54
C GLY A 16 -13.33 15.57 -17.76
N MET A 17 -14.68 15.45 -17.66
CA MET A 17 -15.53 15.08 -18.80
C MET A 17 -15.60 16.17 -19.88
N LYS A 18 -15.57 17.43 -19.50
CA LYS A 18 -15.54 18.55 -20.46
C LYS A 18 -14.23 18.63 -21.24
N LEU A 19 -13.11 18.20 -20.63
CA LEU A 19 -11.80 18.20 -21.27
C LEU A 19 -11.60 17.05 -22.27
N GLN A 20 -12.39 15.97 -22.21
CA GLN A 20 -12.34 14.86 -23.19
C GLN A 20 -12.70 15.29 -24.65
N ASN A 21 -13.39 16.39 -24.81
CA ASN A 21 -13.74 16.93 -26.13
C ASN A 21 -12.66 17.88 -26.69
N GLN A 22 -11.54 18.07 -25.99
CA GLN A 22 -10.41 18.80 -26.55
C GLN A 22 -9.52 17.83 -27.35
N PRO A 23 -8.99 18.25 -28.49
CA PRO A 23 -8.10 17.44 -29.31
C PRO A 23 -6.89 17.03 -28.46
N ALA A 24 -6.44 15.78 -28.58
CA ALA A 24 -5.26 15.28 -27.94
C ALA A 24 -4.07 16.22 -28.17
N PRO A 25 -3.19 16.42 -27.16
CA PRO A 25 -1.99 17.22 -27.38
C PRO A 25 -1.21 16.62 -28.57
N PRO A 26 -0.63 17.45 -29.44
CA PRO A 26 0.06 16.96 -30.62
C PRO A 26 1.15 15.96 -30.24
N SER A 27 1.24 14.89 -31.01
CA SER A 27 2.33 13.91 -30.89
C SER A 27 3.68 14.61 -31.05
N PRO A 28 4.74 14.14 -30.40
CA PRO A 28 6.07 14.74 -30.51
C PRO A 28 6.72 14.39 -31.88
N GLU A 29 6.26 15.02 -32.93
CA GLU A 29 6.89 14.94 -34.24
C GLU A 29 7.26 16.35 -34.72
N GLU A 30 8.32 16.90 -34.12
CA GLU A 30 9.27 17.81 -34.79
C GLU A 30 10.42 18.07 -33.82
N PRO A 31 11.69 18.02 -34.25
CA PRO A 31 12.81 18.43 -33.42
C PRO A 31 12.73 19.94 -33.18
N ILE A 32 12.40 20.33 -31.96
CA ILE A 32 12.37 21.73 -31.55
C ILE A 32 13.78 22.30 -31.70
N VAL A 33 13.94 23.23 -32.64
CA VAL A 33 15.18 23.95 -32.88
C VAL A 33 15.54 24.78 -31.63
N LYS A 34 16.66 24.43 -31.06
CA LYS A 34 17.18 24.92 -29.79
C LYS A 34 17.74 26.33 -29.91
N LYS A 35 17.02 27.33 -29.43
CA LYS A 35 17.57 28.62 -29.00
C LYS A 35 16.78 29.11 -27.80
N GLY A 36 17.10 28.61 -26.61
CA GLY A 36 16.61 29.18 -25.35
C GLY A 36 17.27 30.53 -25.05
N PRO A 37 16.60 31.48 -24.38
CA PRO A 37 17.22 32.72 -23.94
C PRO A 37 18.36 32.44 -22.96
N LYS A 38 19.48 33.13 -23.11
CA LYS A 38 20.76 32.90 -22.43
C LYS A 38 20.77 33.15 -20.90
N THR A 39 19.63 33.55 -20.31
CA THR A 39 19.50 33.82 -18.87
C THR A 39 18.05 33.67 -18.44
N GLN A 40 17.58 32.44 -18.33
CA GLN A 40 16.30 32.19 -17.67
C GLN A 40 16.51 32.06 -16.17
N SER A 41 15.69 32.78 -15.37
CA SER A 41 15.67 32.61 -13.92
C SER A 41 15.11 31.22 -13.57
N LEU A 42 15.47 30.67 -12.42
CA LEU A 42 14.90 29.39 -11.91
C LEU A 42 13.37 29.39 -11.97
N VAL A 43 12.74 30.49 -11.57
CA VAL A 43 11.29 30.69 -11.63
C VAL A 43 10.76 30.61 -13.07
N GLY A 44 11.46 31.25 -14.04
CA GLY A 44 11.08 31.21 -15.44
C GLY A 44 11.13 29.78 -16.01
N MET A 45 12.18 29.03 -15.71
CA MET A 45 12.33 27.63 -16.12
C MET A 45 11.25 26.74 -15.53
N THR A 46 10.96 26.89 -14.23
CA THR A 46 9.89 26.18 -13.55
C THR A 46 8.53 26.42 -14.21
N ARG A 47 8.20 27.65 -14.52
CA ARG A 47 6.94 28.01 -15.21
C ARG A 47 6.86 27.48 -16.64
N GLU A 48 7.96 27.41 -17.36
CA GLU A 48 7.97 26.79 -18.69
C GLU A 48 7.69 25.29 -18.61
N LEU A 49 8.29 24.59 -17.67
CA LEU A 49 8.01 23.17 -17.44
C LEU A 49 6.53 22.96 -17.07
N GLN A 50 5.99 23.78 -16.16
CA GLN A 50 4.59 23.70 -15.72
C GLN A 50 3.57 23.93 -16.84
N LYS A 51 3.91 24.70 -17.88
CA LYS A 51 3.05 24.87 -19.07
C LYS A 51 2.94 23.60 -19.91
N LYS A 52 3.94 22.71 -19.84
CA LYS A 52 4.03 21.50 -20.68
C LYS A 52 3.70 20.23 -19.92
N VAL A 53 3.93 20.22 -18.62
CA VAL A 53 3.72 19.05 -17.74
C VAL A 53 2.94 19.48 -16.51
N SER A 54 1.87 18.76 -16.19
CA SER A 54 1.13 18.99 -14.94
C SER A 54 1.96 18.50 -13.75
N ILE A 55 2.50 19.44 -12.99
CA ILE A 55 3.29 19.20 -11.77
C ILE A 55 2.54 19.79 -10.60
N ILE A 56 2.55 19.10 -9.47
CA ILE A 56 2.01 19.58 -8.20
C ILE A 56 3.05 19.47 -7.10
N SER A 57 2.94 20.37 -6.12
CA SER A 57 3.61 20.26 -4.82
C SER A 57 2.58 19.82 -3.79
N TYR A 58 2.76 18.64 -3.22
CA TYR A 58 1.88 18.06 -2.22
C TYR A 58 2.67 17.85 -0.92
N HIS A 59 2.35 18.65 0.11
CA HIS A 59 3.08 18.68 1.39
C HIS A 59 4.61 18.83 1.25
N GLY A 60 5.06 19.63 0.27
CA GLY A 60 6.48 19.91 0.02
C GLY A 60 7.20 18.87 -0.84
N ALA A 61 6.53 17.83 -1.27
CA ALA A 61 7.02 16.87 -2.24
C ALA A 61 6.44 17.14 -3.63
N LEU A 62 7.25 16.98 -4.67
CA LEU A 62 6.83 17.18 -6.05
C LEU A 62 6.31 15.89 -6.67
N TYR A 63 5.28 16.05 -7.49
CA TYR A 63 4.68 14.96 -8.29
C TYR A 63 4.32 15.48 -9.67
N PHE A 64 4.41 14.64 -10.70
CA PHE A 64 3.96 14.97 -12.05
C PHE A 64 2.90 13.99 -12.53
N PHE A 65 1.96 14.47 -13.32
CA PHE A 65 0.90 13.66 -13.89
C PHE A 65 1.38 12.98 -15.17
N ASN A 66 1.42 11.65 -15.17
CA ASN A 66 1.89 10.84 -16.29
C ASN A 66 0.79 10.46 -17.30
N GLY A 67 -0.37 11.15 -17.26
CA GLY A 67 -1.56 10.84 -18.06
C GLY A 67 -2.55 9.90 -17.35
N ARG A 68 -2.23 9.36 -16.18
CA ARG A 68 -3.11 8.48 -15.39
C ARG A 68 -3.08 8.76 -13.89
N TYR A 69 -1.92 9.09 -13.32
CA TYR A 69 -1.73 9.34 -11.90
C TYR A 69 -0.51 10.21 -11.69
N TYR A 70 -0.33 10.71 -10.48
CA TYR A 70 0.80 11.51 -10.07
C TYR A 70 1.96 10.64 -9.60
N GLU A 71 3.09 10.69 -10.31
CA GLU A 71 4.36 10.05 -9.92
C GLU A 71 5.20 11.00 -9.09
N TYR A 72 5.87 10.47 -8.06
CA TYR A 72 6.81 11.22 -7.24
C TYR A 72 8.01 11.68 -8.07
N LEU A 73 8.37 12.96 -7.91
CA LEU A 73 9.56 13.54 -8.49
C LEU A 73 10.64 13.69 -7.43
N ASP A 74 11.73 12.96 -7.56
CA ASP A 74 12.99 13.31 -6.94
C ASP A 74 13.75 14.34 -7.80
N THR A 75 14.92 14.77 -7.33
CA THR A 75 15.76 15.74 -8.04
C THR A 75 16.19 15.25 -9.42
N ASP A 76 16.53 13.98 -9.54
CA ASP A 76 17.04 13.41 -10.81
C ASP A 76 15.92 13.29 -11.85
N ARG A 77 14.73 12.84 -11.43
CA ARG A 77 13.57 12.74 -12.30
C ARG A 77 13.06 14.12 -12.74
N LEU A 78 13.08 15.10 -11.85
CA LEU A 78 12.76 16.48 -12.19
C LEU A 78 13.71 17.03 -13.27
N LEU A 79 15.01 16.78 -13.15
CA LEU A 79 15.99 17.16 -14.16
C LEU A 79 15.77 16.49 -15.51
N MET A 80 15.36 15.23 -15.52
CA MET A 80 14.98 14.54 -16.76
C MET A 80 13.83 15.26 -17.46
N LEU A 81 12.79 15.68 -16.70
CA LEU A 81 11.68 16.43 -17.26
C LEU A 81 12.12 17.79 -17.80
N TYR A 82 13.03 18.50 -17.13
CA TYR A 82 13.58 19.75 -17.67
C TYR A 82 14.30 19.51 -18.99
N ARG A 83 15.13 18.49 -19.09
CA ARG A 83 15.83 18.14 -20.33
C ARG A 83 14.89 17.77 -21.46
N GLU A 84 13.82 17.07 -21.13
CA GLU A 84 12.85 16.59 -22.13
C GLU A 84 11.95 17.71 -22.62
N TYR A 85 11.50 18.60 -21.74
CA TYR A 85 10.45 19.58 -22.07
C TYR A 85 10.93 21.02 -22.17
N VAL A 86 12.03 21.44 -21.56
CA VAL A 86 12.46 22.84 -21.46
C VAL A 86 13.74 23.13 -22.23
N ASP A 87 14.36 22.14 -22.82
CA ASP A 87 15.64 22.27 -23.57
C ASP A 87 16.76 22.96 -22.75
N TYR A 88 16.97 22.45 -21.56
CA TYR A 88 17.93 23.00 -20.61
C TYR A 88 19.34 22.47 -20.86
N ASP A 89 20.28 23.37 -21.20
CA ASP A 89 21.71 23.03 -21.32
C ASP A 89 22.39 22.99 -19.95
N LEU A 90 22.30 21.85 -19.31
CA LEU A 90 22.91 21.60 -18.00
C LEU A 90 24.45 21.74 -17.99
N ASN A 91 25.11 21.64 -19.13
CA ASN A 91 26.56 21.74 -19.18
C ASN A 91 27.04 23.19 -19.07
N HIS A 92 26.19 24.14 -19.43
CA HIS A 92 26.55 25.57 -19.34
C HIS A 92 26.09 26.25 -18.04
N GLU A 93 25.03 25.76 -17.40
CA GLU A 93 24.39 26.42 -16.26
C GLU A 93 24.47 25.64 -14.95
N SER A 94 24.95 24.40 -14.96
CA SER A 94 25.13 23.58 -13.74
C SER A 94 26.07 24.20 -12.71
N SER A 95 26.84 25.22 -13.11
CA SER A 95 27.69 26.01 -12.21
C SER A 95 26.95 27.10 -11.46
N LEU A 96 25.78 27.52 -11.92
CA LEU A 96 25.04 28.66 -11.34
C LEU A 96 23.93 28.24 -10.37
N TYR A 97 23.26 27.10 -10.64
CA TYR A 97 22.16 26.64 -9.82
C TYR A 97 22.29 25.16 -9.51
N GLY A 98 22.33 24.81 -8.24
CA GLY A 98 22.32 23.42 -7.81
C GLY A 98 20.96 22.76 -8.15
N HIS A 99 21.00 21.46 -8.46
CA HIS A 99 19.78 20.65 -8.69
C HIS A 99 18.76 20.77 -7.56
N LYS A 100 19.25 21.04 -6.34
CA LYS A 100 18.45 21.27 -5.14
C LYS A 100 17.69 22.59 -5.19
N ASP A 101 18.32 23.65 -5.70
CA ASP A 101 17.70 24.97 -5.79
C ASP A 101 16.55 24.93 -6.79
N LEU A 102 16.74 24.21 -7.90
CA LEU A 102 15.69 23.99 -8.90
C LEU A 102 14.51 23.21 -8.30
N TYR A 103 14.78 22.13 -7.57
CA TYR A 103 13.75 21.36 -6.87
C TYR A 103 13.02 22.23 -5.86
N GLN A 104 13.75 22.97 -5.03
CA GLN A 104 13.16 23.80 -3.99
C GLN A 104 12.35 24.94 -4.57
N CYS A 105 12.82 25.59 -5.63
CA CYS A 105 12.08 26.64 -6.35
C CYS A 105 10.74 26.09 -6.88
N CYS A 106 10.76 24.89 -7.48
CA CYS A 106 9.55 24.26 -7.97
C CYS A 106 8.62 23.85 -6.80
N ALA A 107 9.16 23.25 -5.74
CA ALA A 107 8.37 22.76 -4.61
C ALA A 107 7.69 23.86 -3.79
N THR A 108 8.24 25.07 -3.81
CA THR A 108 7.69 26.23 -3.08
C THR A 108 6.85 27.16 -3.93
N ASP A 109 6.67 26.87 -5.21
CA ASP A 109 5.83 27.68 -6.10
C ASP A 109 4.36 27.63 -5.63
N PRO A 110 3.71 28.77 -5.30
CA PRO A 110 2.36 28.80 -4.80
C PRO A 110 1.30 28.34 -5.83
N GLU A 111 1.60 28.41 -7.13
CA GLU A 111 0.64 28.05 -8.19
C GLU A 111 0.39 26.54 -8.29
N ILE A 112 1.33 25.72 -7.82
CA ILE A 112 1.22 24.26 -7.90
C ILE A 112 0.97 23.57 -6.56
N GLN A 113 0.77 24.34 -5.48
CA GLN A 113 0.42 23.75 -4.19
C GLN A 113 -0.92 23.03 -4.29
N ARG A 114 -0.98 21.81 -3.78
CA ARG A 114 -2.20 21.00 -3.70
C ARG A 114 -2.43 20.51 -2.28
N GLU A 115 -3.67 20.57 -1.86
CA GLU A 115 -4.15 19.98 -0.62
C GLU A 115 -4.99 18.75 -0.91
N GLU A 116 -5.19 17.91 0.09
CA GLU A 116 -6.06 16.75 -0.02
C GLU A 116 -7.52 17.21 -0.16
N PRO A 117 -8.26 16.77 -1.20
CA PRO A 117 -9.65 17.13 -1.37
C PRO A 117 -10.49 16.62 -0.20
N LYS A 118 -11.40 17.46 0.29
CA LYS A 118 -12.32 17.07 1.38
C LYS A 118 -13.55 16.38 0.79
N GLY A 119 -13.92 15.24 1.40
CA GLY A 119 -15.17 14.55 1.03
C GLY A 119 -15.09 13.71 -0.23
N GLU A 120 -13.89 13.34 -0.69
CA GLU A 120 -13.73 12.44 -1.85
C GLU A 120 -14.54 11.15 -1.70
N PRO A 121 -15.26 10.70 -2.76
CA PRO A 121 -15.84 9.38 -2.81
C PRO A 121 -14.74 8.31 -2.80
N ILE A 122 -15.10 7.08 -2.47
CA ILE A 122 -14.17 5.95 -2.57
C ILE A 122 -14.07 5.53 -4.03
N TYR A 123 -12.85 5.44 -4.54
CA TYR A 123 -12.59 5.10 -5.94
C TYR A 123 -11.45 4.08 -6.08
N ALA A 124 -11.40 3.44 -7.24
CA ALA A 124 -10.28 2.59 -7.65
C ALA A 124 -9.69 3.12 -8.97
N PRO A 125 -8.38 3.49 -8.98
CA PRO A 125 -7.70 3.95 -10.18
C PRO A 125 -7.28 2.75 -11.05
N LEU A 126 -7.99 2.49 -12.11
CA LEU A 126 -7.81 1.34 -13.00
C LEU A 126 -7.23 1.75 -14.34
N LYS A 127 -6.71 0.79 -15.11
CA LYS A 127 -6.10 1.05 -16.42
C LYS A 127 -7.04 1.74 -17.42
N ASN A 128 -8.34 1.51 -17.32
CA ASN A 128 -9.36 2.09 -18.21
C ASN A 128 -10.14 3.26 -17.58
N GLY A 129 -9.70 3.80 -16.45
CA GLY A 129 -10.30 4.95 -15.80
C GLY A 129 -10.39 4.84 -14.29
N ILE A 130 -11.02 5.79 -13.67
CA ILE A 130 -11.28 5.86 -12.24
C ILE A 130 -12.68 5.28 -11.98
N PHE A 131 -12.75 4.17 -11.27
CA PHE A 131 -14.01 3.54 -10.89
C PHE A 131 -14.46 4.09 -9.52
N VAL A 132 -15.58 4.78 -9.49
CA VAL A 132 -16.19 5.30 -8.26
C VAL A 132 -17.13 4.24 -7.70
N LEU A 133 -16.86 3.76 -6.47
CA LEU A 133 -17.57 2.62 -5.91
C LEU A 133 -19.07 2.90 -5.72
N GLY A 134 -19.43 3.95 -5.02
CA GLY A 134 -20.84 4.25 -4.70
C GLY A 134 -21.74 4.53 -5.92
N GLU A 135 -21.14 4.89 -7.05
CA GLU A 135 -21.84 5.18 -8.30
C GLU A 135 -21.81 4.01 -9.30
N GLU A 136 -20.88 3.06 -9.10
CA GLU A 136 -20.57 1.99 -10.05
C GLU A 136 -20.21 2.50 -11.47
N LYS A 137 -19.62 3.70 -11.54
CA LYS A 137 -19.24 4.36 -12.80
C LYS A 137 -17.74 4.45 -12.97
N LEU A 138 -17.34 4.46 -14.24
CA LEU A 138 -15.94 4.62 -14.65
C LEU A 138 -15.78 6.00 -15.30
N TYR A 139 -14.85 6.78 -14.76
CA TYR A 139 -14.51 8.13 -15.24
C TYR A 139 -13.11 8.15 -15.86
N PRO A 140 -12.83 9.07 -16.78
CA PRO A 140 -11.49 9.21 -17.34
C PRO A 140 -10.47 9.65 -16.28
N HIS A 141 -9.19 9.36 -16.52
CA HIS A 141 -8.12 9.94 -15.73
C HIS A 141 -8.02 11.45 -15.99
N SER A 142 -7.79 12.23 -14.93
CA SER A 142 -7.62 13.68 -15.01
C SER A 142 -6.51 14.15 -14.07
N PRO A 143 -5.72 15.18 -14.44
CA PRO A 143 -4.78 15.82 -13.53
C PRO A 143 -5.47 16.54 -12.37
N ASP A 144 -6.76 16.80 -12.45
CA ASP A 144 -7.52 17.39 -11.33
C ASP A 144 -7.75 16.40 -10.20
N GLN A 145 -7.67 15.10 -10.48
CA GLN A 145 -7.76 14.05 -9.47
C GLN A 145 -6.40 13.77 -8.83
N LEU A 146 -6.35 13.88 -7.50
CA LEU A 146 -5.16 13.57 -6.72
C LEU A 146 -5.00 12.06 -6.53
N THR A 147 -4.53 11.38 -7.58
CA THR A 147 -4.34 9.93 -7.61
C THR A 147 -2.86 9.59 -7.76
N PHE A 148 -2.31 8.74 -6.89
CA PHE A 148 -0.87 8.42 -6.84
C PHE A 148 -0.52 7.02 -7.34
N THR A 149 -1.45 6.34 -8.01
CA THR A 149 -1.23 5.01 -8.59
C THR A 149 -2.27 4.70 -9.65
N CYS A 150 -2.04 3.64 -10.43
CA CYS A 150 -3.01 3.10 -11.37
C CYS A 150 -2.87 1.57 -11.41
N ILE A 151 -3.90 0.85 -10.97
CA ILE A 151 -3.93 -0.60 -10.95
C ILE A 151 -3.89 -1.15 -12.39
N LYS A 152 -2.98 -2.09 -12.68
CA LYS A 152 -2.74 -2.67 -14.00
C LYS A 152 -3.84 -3.65 -14.44
N ALA A 153 -5.08 -3.36 -14.12
CA ALA A 153 -6.27 -4.09 -14.52
C ALA A 153 -7.34 -3.14 -15.03
N LYS A 154 -8.27 -3.65 -15.84
CA LYS A 154 -9.46 -2.92 -16.31
C LYS A 154 -10.66 -3.33 -15.48
N TYR A 155 -11.59 -2.42 -15.25
CA TYR A 155 -12.93 -2.77 -14.82
C TYR A 155 -13.66 -3.50 -15.97
N ASP A 156 -14.07 -4.72 -15.71
CA ASP A 156 -14.75 -5.59 -16.68
C ASP A 156 -15.79 -6.44 -15.96
N PRO A 157 -17.06 -6.03 -15.94
CA PRO A 157 -18.12 -6.73 -15.21
C PRO A 157 -18.48 -8.11 -15.79
N GLN A 158 -18.09 -8.41 -17.04
CA GLN A 158 -18.37 -9.68 -17.70
C GLN A 158 -17.27 -10.73 -17.53
N ALA A 159 -16.07 -10.29 -17.11
CA ALA A 159 -14.93 -11.18 -16.93
C ALA A 159 -15.14 -12.14 -15.75
N LYS A 160 -14.60 -13.36 -15.89
CA LYS A 160 -14.65 -14.43 -14.87
C LYS A 160 -13.25 -14.81 -14.43
N CYS A 161 -13.12 -15.30 -13.18
CA CYS A 161 -11.82 -15.69 -12.60
C CYS A 161 -11.87 -17.10 -11.95
N PRO A 162 -12.20 -18.15 -12.71
CA PRO A 162 -12.38 -19.49 -12.16
C PRO A 162 -11.09 -20.09 -11.56
N VAL A 163 -9.91 -19.75 -12.09
CA VAL A 163 -8.63 -20.23 -11.56
C VAL A 163 -8.36 -19.59 -10.19
N PHE A 164 -8.56 -18.29 -10.08
CA PHE A 164 -8.38 -17.57 -8.83
C PHE A 164 -9.44 -17.95 -7.79
N ASP A 165 -10.68 -18.15 -8.20
CA ASP A 165 -11.75 -18.60 -7.29
C ASP A 165 -11.42 -19.98 -6.71
N ARG A 166 -10.89 -20.91 -7.52
CA ARG A 166 -10.45 -22.23 -7.05
C ARG A 166 -9.26 -22.11 -6.10
N PHE A 167 -8.28 -21.25 -6.42
CA PHE A 167 -7.14 -20.99 -5.56
C PHE A 167 -7.59 -20.46 -4.19
N LEU A 168 -8.46 -19.44 -4.14
CA LEU A 168 -9.00 -18.95 -2.87
C LEU A 168 -9.82 -20.01 -2.13
N TRP A 169 -10.64 -20.78 -2.83
CA TRP A 169 -11.40 -21.87 -2.23
C TRP A 169 -10.48 -22.89 -1.54
N GLN A 170 -9.38 -23.25 -2.19
CA GLN A 170 -8.39 -24.21 -1.65
C GLN A 170 -7.76 -23.67 -0.37
N ILE A 171 -7.21 -22.45 -0.37
CA ILE A 171 -6.50 -21.87 0.78
C ILE A 171 -7.44 -21.48 1.93
N THR A 172 -8.72 -21.32 1.69
CA THR A 172 -9.75 -21.04 2.71
C THR A 172 -10.49 -22.28 3.16
N HIS A 173 -10.13 -23.47 2.68
CA HIS A 173 -10.83 -24.74 2.94
C HIS A 173 -12.33 -24.67 2.71
N GLY A 174 -12.77 -23.86 1.74
CA GLY A 174 -14.17 -23.65 1.43
C GLY A 174 -14.97 -22.91 2.51
N ASN A 175 -14.33 -22.32 3.51
CA ASN A 175 -15.01 -21.53 4.53
C ASN A 175 -15.54 -20.21 3.95
N PRO A 176 -16.87 -19.98 3.91
CA PRO A 176 -17.46 -18.82 3.25
C PRO A 176 -17.07 -17.48 3.91
N GLN A 177 -16.98 -17.45 5.24
CA GLN A 177 -16.62 -16.23 5.97
C GLN A 177 -15.16 -15.85 5.73
N LEU A 178 -14.29 -16.86 5.66
CA LEU A 178 -12.88 -16.65 5.36
C LEU A 178 -12.69 -16.22 3.91
N LEU A 179 -13.38 -16.85 2.98
CA LEU A 179 -13.39 -16.46 1.56
C LEU A 179 -13.84 -14.99 1.39
N GLU A 180 -14.90 -14.60 2.09
CA GLU A 180 -15.38 -13.22 2.09
C GLU A 180 -14.31 -12.26 2.65
N ARG A 181 -13.65 -12.60 3.77
CA ARG A 181 -12.57 -11.82 4.35
C ARG A 181 -11.41 -11.64 3.36
N PHE A 182 -11.01 -12.69 2.64
CA PHE A 182 -9.96 -12.60 1.60
C PHE A 182 -10.36 -11.62 0.49
N TRP A 183 -11.57 -11.76 -0.05
CA TRP A 183 -12.05 -10.85 -1.09
C TRP A 183 -12.15 -9.40 -0.62
N MET A 184 -12.64 -9.15 0.59
CA MET A 184 -12.66 -7.81 1.19
C MET A 184 -11.26 -7.25 1.38
N ALA A 185 -10.30 -8.06 1.86
CA ALA A 185 -8.92 -7.63 2.05
C ALA A 185 -8.26 -7.27 0.71
N ILE A 186 -8.43 -8.10 -0.32
CA ILE A 186 -7.93 -7.82 -1.68
C ILE A 186 -8.58 -6.54 -2.23
N GLY A 187 -9.90 -6.40 -2.09
CA GLY A 187 -10.62 -5.22 -2.54
C GLY A 187 -10.19 -3.94 -1.83
N TYR A 188 -9.96 -4.01 -0.52
CA TYR A 188 -9.44 -2.89 0.26
C TYR A 188 -8.11 -2.35 -0.28
N LEU A 189 -7.26 -3.24 -0.79
CA LEU A 189 -5.98 -2.82 -1.35
C LEU A 189 -6.14 -1.95 -2.61
N PHE A 190 -7.21 -2.09 -3.37
CA PHE A 190 -7.41 -1.37 -4.64
C PHE A 190 -8.16 -0.05 -4.52
N ILE A 191 -8.77 0.28 -3.38
CA ILE A 191 -9.61 1.47 -3.21
C ILE A 191 -8.89 2.62 -2.52
N TYR A 192 -9.22 3.86 -2.90
CA TYR A 192 -8.66 5.10 -2.37
C TYR A 192 -9.76 6.15 -2.15
N PRO A 193 -9.54 7.13 -1.24
CA PRO A 193 -8.46 7.15 -0.26
C PRO A 193 -8.54 5.99 0.72
N ALA A 194 -7.41 5.58 1.28
CA ALA A 194 -7.37 4.52 2.29
C ALA A 194 -7.95 5.04 3.61
N ARG A 195 -9.19 4.64 3.95
CA ARG A 195 -9.88 5.11 5.16
C ARG A 195 -9.74 4.17 6.37
N GLY A 196 -9.51 2.90 6.13
CA GLY A 196 -9.32 1.91 7.19
C GLY A 196 -7.92 2.00 7.81
N LYS A 197 -7.82 1.75 9.12
CA LYS A 197 -6.55 1.72 9.86
C LYS A 197 -5.98 0.29 9.90
N PHE A 198 -5.87 -0.39 8.74
CA PHE A 198 -5.53 -1.79 8.68
C PHE A 198 -4.21 -2.04 7.96
N PHE A 199 -3.62 -3.17 8.26
CA PHE A 199 -2.63 -3.82 7.42
C PHE A 199 -2.94 -5.32 7.30
N ILE A 200 -2.54 -5.90 6.17
CA ILE A 200 -2.79 -7.30 5.87
C ILE A 200 -1.61 -8.12 6.38
N LEU A 201 -1.90 -9.19 7.10
CA LEU A 201 -0.92 -10.17 7.52
C LEU A 201 -1.29 -11.54 6.97
N MET A 202 -0.45 -12.10 6.11
CA MET A 202 -0.58 -13.44 5.56
C MET A 202 0.35 -14.40 6.30
N GLY A 203 -0.13 -15.48 6.82
CA GLY A 203 0.67 -16.46 7.55
C GLY A 203 -0.06 -17.81 7.72
N TYR A 204 0.61 -18.94 8.09
CA TYR A 204 2.04 -19.01 8.46
C TYR A 204 2.71 -20.21 7.80
N ALA A 205 1.95 -21.14 7.19
CA ALA A 205 2.53 -22.36 6.60
C ALA A 205 3.42 -22.01 5.40
N ARG A 206 4.49 -22.78 5.22
CA ARG A 206 5.32 -22.72 4.00
C ARG A 206 4.54 -23.33 2.83
N ASP A 207 4.90 -22.94 1.62
CA ASP A 207 4.35 -23.47 0.37
C ASP A 207 2.81 -23.50 0.31
N SER A 208 2.19 -22.48 0.93
CA SER A 208 0.75 -22.37 1.12
C SER A 208 0.06 -21.41 0.15
N GLY A 209 0.81 -20.83 -0.81
CA GLY A 209 0.28 -19.86 -1.79
C GLY A 209 0.38 -18.39 -1.36
N LYS A 210 1.00 -18.05 -0.20
CA LYS A 210 1.22 -16.66 0.21
C LYS A 210 1.94 -15.84 -0.85
N SER A 211 3.06 -16.37 -1.36
CA SER A 211 3.85 -15.70 -2.40
C SER A 211 3.05 -15.51 -3.69
N VAL A 212 2.26 -16.50 -4.09
CA VAL A 212 1.39 -16.40 -5.27
C VAL A 212 0.42 -15.21 -5.13
N LEU A 213 -0.26 -15.10 -4.00
CA LEU A 213 -1.19 -13.98 -3.75
C LEU A 213 -0.44 -12.65 -3.62
N GLY A 214 0.65 -12.61 -2.84
CA GLY A 214 1.44 -11.40 -2.63
C GLY A 214 2.05 -10.86 -3.93
N ASN A 215 2.70 -11.70 -4.72
CA ASN A 215 3.29 -11.37 -6.01
C ASN A 215 2.22 -10.90 -7.01
N PHE A 216 1.07 -11.58 -7.06
CA PHE A 216 -0.05 -11.18 -7.91
C PHE A 216 -0.50 -9.76 -7.57
N ILE A 217 -0.75 -9.46 -6.29
CA ILE A 217 -1.20 -8.14 -5.86
C ILE A 217 -0.11 -7.10 -6.15
N GLN A 218 1.14 -7.37 -5.81
CA GLN A 218 2.27 -6.46 -6.07
C GLN A 218 2.43 -6.16 -7.56
N ARG A 219 2.29 -7.15 -8.44
CA ARG A 219 2.39 -7.01 -9.90
C ARG A 219 1.30 -6.10 -10.49
N LEU A 220 0.14 -5.98 -9.83
CA LEU A 220 -0.94 -5.08 -10.24
C LEU A 220 -0.61 -3.61 -10.08
N TYR A 221 0.34 -3.25 -9.23
CA TYR A 221 0.76 -1.87 -9.03
C TYR A 221 1.90 -1.47 -9.97
N PRO A 222 1.99 -0.18 -10.37
CA PRO A 222 3.22 0.37 -10.94
C PRO A 222 4.39 0.19 -9.96
N LYS A 223 5.59 -0.05 -10.47
CA LYS A 223 6.77 -0.27 -9.61
C LYS A 223 7.07 0.93 -8.71
N GLU A 224 6.90 2.13 -9.24
CA GLU A 224 7.10 3.42 -8.58
C GLU A 224 6.09 3.70 -7.46
N SER A 225 4.94 3.03 -7.49
CA SER A 225 3.91 3.14 -6.45
C SER A 225 4.04 2.10 -5.33
N VAL A 226 5.10 1.27 -5.36
CA VAL A 226 5.33 0.18 -4.42
C VAL A 226 6.63 0.41 -3.65
N SER A 227 6.61 0.16 -2.35
CA SER A 227 7.81 0.01 -1.53
C SER A 227 7.91 -1.41 -0.95
N ASN A 228 9.15 -1.80 -0.62
CA ASN A 228 9.46 -3.05 0.06
C ASN A 228 10.27 -2.76 1.33
N LEU A 229 9.83 -1.77 2.08
CA LEU A 229 10.46 -1.37 3.33
C LEU A 229 10.16 -2.42 4.40
N ARG A 230 11.20 -2.95 5.01
CA ARG A 230 11.06 -3.87 6.13
C ARG A 230 10.58 -3.15 7.39
N LEU A 231 9.65 -3.76 8.11
CA LEU A 231 9.13 -3.18 9.34
C LEU A 231 10.26 -2.91 10.36
N SER A 232 11.24 -3.79 10.45
CA SER A 232 12.41 -3.63 11.31
C SER A 232 13.29 -2.42 10.97
N GLU A 233 13.25 -1.95 9.72
CA GLU A 233 14.07 -0.84 9.21
C GLU A 233 13.38 0.52 9.36
N MET A 234 12.09 0.57 9.69
CA MET A 234 11.31 1.82 9.78
C MET A 234 11.85 2.84 10.80
N LYS A 235 12.73 2.45 11.70
CA LYS A 235 13.33 3.32 12.73
C LYS A 235 14.42 4.27 12.24
N GLY A 236 14.97 4.07 11.05
CA GLY A 236 16.08 4.88 10.52
C GLY A 236 15.65 6.30 10.15
N THR A 237 16.58 7.27 10.21
CA THR A 237 16.33 8.68 9.88
C THR A 237 15.74 8.88 8.49
N PHE A 238 16.25 8.16 7.49
CA PHE A 238 15.81 8.24 6.10
C PHE A 238 14.93 7.04 5.69
N ALA A 239 14.55 6.21 6.64
CA ALA A 239 13.87 4.94 6.37
C ALA A 239 12.53 5.10 5.63
N LEU A 240 11.81 6.18 5.90
CA LEU A 240 10.49 6.42 5.33
C LEU A 240 10.51 7.07 3.94
N MET A 241 11.69 7.42 3.39
CA MET A 241 11.79 8.02 2.05
C MET A 241 11.08 7.21 0.95
N PRO A 242 11.17 5.86 0.90
CA PRO A 242 10.46 5.08 -0.12
C PRO A 242 8.93 5.23 -0.07
N LEU A 243 8.39 5.63 1.08
CA LEU A 243 6.94 5.82 1.24
C LEU A 243 6.43 7.11 0.57
N LEU A 244 7.31 8.05 0.22
CA LEU A 244 6.91 9.27 -0.50
C LEU A 244 6.41 8.99 -1.92
N SER A 245 6.95 7.96 -2.57
CA SER A 245 6.50 7.53 -3.90
C SER A 245 5.40 6.49 -3.86
N SER A 246 5.31 5.71 -2.77
CA SER A 246 4.45 4.53 -2.72
C SER A 246 3.09 4.79 -2.11
N VAL A 247 2.12 3.97 -2.50
CA VAL A 247 0.79 3.88 -1.90
C VAL A 247 0.58 2.58 -1.14
N ILE A 248 1.49 1.62 -1.36
CA ILE A 248 1.47 0.29 -0.76
C ILE A 248 2.89 -0.21 -0.50
N ASN A 249 3.07 -0.85 0.63
CA ASN A 249 4.32 -1.49 1.03
C ASN A 249 4.14 -3.00 1.17
N PHE A 250 5.07 -3.77 0.63
CA PHE A 250 5.10 -5.22 0.77
C PHE A 250 6.35 -5.67 1.53
N GLU A 251 6.18 -6.57 2.47
CA GLU A 251 7.24 -7.37 3.07
C GLU A 251 6.75 -8.82 3.09
N LEU A 252 7.05 -9.56 2.02
CA LEU A 252 6.50 -10.89 1.77
C LEU A 252 7.31 -12.04 2.39
N ASP A 253 8.40 -11.71 3.06
CA ASP A 253 9.21 -12.64 3.85
C ASP A 253 9.66 -11.96 5.15
N MET A 254 8.70 -11.77 6.05
CA MET A 254 8.96 -11.13 7.33
C MET A 254 9.73 -12.11 8.24
N PRO A 255 10.91 -11.71 8.74
CA PRO A 255 11.73 -12.60 9.56
C PRO A 255 11.07 -12.85 10.93
N ASN A 256 11.41 -14.00 11.53
CA ASN A 256 11.00 -14.34 12.90
C ASN A 256 11.83 -13.54 13.91
N THR A 257 11.64 -12.24 13.93
CA THR A 257 12.34 -11.33 14.83
C THR A 257 11.35 -10.54 15.67
N LYS A 258 11.79 -10.14 16.85
CA LYS A 258 11.02 -9.27 17.73
C LYS A 258 10.83 -7.89 17.10
N LEU A 259 9.59 -7.44 17.00
CA LEU A 259 9.27 -6.14 16.44
C LEU A 259 9.65 -5.03 17.41
N ASN A 260 10.36 -4.04 16.91
CA ASN A 260 10.79 -2.87 17.67
C ASN A 260 9.58 -1.95 17.94
N ALA A 261 9.47 -1.42 19.15
CA ALA A 261 8.37 -0.55 19.57
C ALA A 261 8.27 0.73 18.72
N GLU A 262 9.41 1.30 18.28
CA GLU A 262 9.42 2.47 17.41
C GLU A 262 8.85 2.16 16.02
N ALA A 263 9.24 1.03 15.42
CA ALA A 263 8.71 0.58 14.13
C ALA A 263 7.19 0.33 14.20
N ILE A 264 6.72 -0.28 15.29
CA ILE A 264 5.28 -0.48 15.56
C ILE A 264 4.57 0.87 15.70
N SER A 265 5.16 1.83 16.43
CA SER A 265 4.60 3.18 16.57
C SER A 265 4.46 3.87 15.22
N ARG A 266 5.49 3.84 14.37
CA ARG A 266 5.45 4.41 13.01
C ARG A 266 4.42 3.72 12.12
N LEU A 267 4.33 2.38 12.17
CA LEU A 267 3.29 1.65 11.44
C LEU A 267 1.89 2.09 11.86
N LYS A 268 1.66 2.30 13.18
CA LYS A 268 0.38 2.79 13.69
C LYS A 268 0.08 4.22 13.23
N GLN A 269 1.07 5.10 13.20
CA GLN A 269 0.92 6.48 12.71
C GLN A 269 0.56 6.49 11.21
N ILE A 270 1.34 5.79 10.37
CA ILE A 270 1.12 5.76 8.92
C ILE A 270 -0.27 5.16 8.58
N THR A 271 -0.62 4.03 9.17
CA THR A 271 -1.94 3.41 8.96
C THR A 271 -3.07 4.24 9.58
N GLY A 272 -2.78 5.04 10.60
CA GLY A 272 -3.69 6.00 11.22
C GLY A 272 -4.01 7.19 10.33
N GLY A 273 -3.07 7.57 9.45
CA GLY A 273 -3.11 8.80 8.68
C GLY A 273 -2.64 10.01 9.49
N ASP A 274 -1.82 9.76 10.51
CA ASP A 274 -1.16 10.83 11.24
C ASP A 274 -0.04 11.43 10.36
N SER A 275 0.18 12.73 10.48
CA SER A 275 1.25 13.43 9.77
C SER A 275 2.62 12.98 10.30
N ILE A 276 3.52 12.62 9.41
CA ILE A 276 4.87 12.16 9.76
C ILE A 276 5.90 12.93 8.95
N ASP A 277 6.88 13.49 9.65
CA ASP A 277 8.03 14.14 9.00
C ASP A 277 8.96 13.09 8.38
N VAL A 278 9.15 13.17 7.08
CA VAL A 278 10.07 12.33 6.33
C VAL A 278 11.33 13.12 5.98
N GLN A 279 12.45 12.72 6.58
CA GLN A 279 13.75 13.30 6.29
C GLN A 279 14.22 12.87 4.90
N ARG A 280 14.74 13.82 4.12
CA ARG A 280 15.30 13.59 2.79
C ARG A 280 16.78 13.93 2.76
N LYS A 281 17.58 13.17 2.01
CA LYS A 281 19.00 13.50 1.83
C LYS A 281 19.11 14.81 1.07
N TYR A 282 19.79 15.77 1.68
CA TYR A 282 20.13 17.06 1.06
C TYR A 282 18.95 17.98 0.70
N LEU A 283 17.74 17.65 1.03
CA LEU A 283 16.54 18.46 0.86
C LEU A 283 15.84 18.67 2.21
N SER A 284 14.98 19.68 2.28
CA SER A 284 14.11 19.88 3.44
C SER A 284 13.21 18.65 3.67
N SER A 285 12.89 18.37 4.93
CA SER A 285 11.88 17.34 5.26
C SER A 285 10.54 17.67 4.62
N VAL A 286 9.76 16.63 4.38
CA VAL A 286 8.39 16.72 3.86
C VAL A 286 7.45 15.98 4.79
N VAL A 287 6.18 16.32 4.74
CA VAL A 287 5.17 15.68 5.58
C VAL A 287 4.45 14.60 4.79
N LEU A 288 4.53 13.36 5.25
CA LEU A 288 3.73 12.26 4.75
C LEU A 288 2.37 12.26 5.49
N THR A 289 1.29 12.54 4.78
CA THR A 289 -0.08 12.55 5.32
C THR A 289 -0.92 11.39 4.80
N ARG A 290 -0.55 10.85 3.63
CA ARG A 290 -1.26 9.72 3.03
C ARG A 290 -1.11 8.46 3.86
N ARG A 291 -2.21 7.73 4.01
CA ARG A 291 -2.16 6.36 4.53
C ARG A 291 -1.55 5.43 3.48
N ILE A 292 -0.45 4.79 3.84
CA ILE A 292 0.14 3.72 3.05
C ILE A 292 -0.50 2.40 3.48
N LYS A 293 -0.83 1.56 2.52
CA LYS A 293 -1.31 0.21 2.78
C LYS A 293 -0.12 -0.72 3.00
N PHE A 294 -0.24 -1.65 3.91
CA PHE A 294 0.83 -2.61 4.20
C PHE A 294 0.33 -4.03 4.01
N VAL A 295 1.15 -4.83 3.37
CA VAL A 295 0.96 -6.27 3.19
C VAL A 295 2.21 -6.97 3.70
N PHE A 296 2.03 -7.78 4.73
CA PHE A 296 3.08 -8.60 5.33
C PHE A 296 2.79 -10.07 5.08
N ALA A 297 3.82 -10.86 4.86
CA ALA A 297 3.74 -12.31 4.88
C ALA A 297 4.84 -12.88 5.78
N SER A 298 4.51 -13.87 6.58
CA SER A 298 5.45 -14.51 7.50
C SER A 298 5.19 -16.01 7.58
N ASN A 299 6.24 -16.75 7.87
CA ASN A 299 6.13 -18.17 8.21
C ASN A 299 6.01 -18.39 9.73
N HIS A 300 5.98 -17.32 10.50
CA HIS A 300 5.87 -17.33 11.96
C HIS A 300 4.97 -16.20 12.43
N PRO A 301 4.22 -16.37 13.52
CA PRO A 301 3.51 -15.26 14.13
C PRO A 301 4.49 -14.15 14.52
N PRO A 302 4.17 -12.87 14.24
CA PRO A 302 5.04 -11.77 14.63
C PRO A 302 5.16 -11.71 16.16
N CYS A 303 6.39 -11.63 16.65
CA CYS A 303 6.66 -11.45 18.07
C CYS A 303 6.54 -9.95 18.41
N ILE A 304 5.49 -9.59 19.15
CA ILE A 304 5.22 -8.22 19.58
C ILE A 304 5.49 -8.11 21.09
N GLU A 305 6.28 -7.14 21.51
CA GLU A 305 6.51 -6.88 22.93
C GLU A 305 5.27 -6.27 23.59
N GLY A 306 4.83 -6.89 24.68
CA GLY A 306 3.71 -6.41 25.48
C GLY A 306 2.33 -6.63 24.84
N GLU A 307 1.30 -6.13 25.53
CA GLU A 307 -0.08 -6.14 25.03
C GLU A 307 -0.36 -4.84 24.25
N ASP A 308 -0.33 -4.89 22.92
CA ASP A 308 -0.72 -3.77 22.08
C ASP A 308 -2.03 -4.08 21.35
N ASP A 309 -3.13 -3.95 22.09
CA ASP A 309 -4.48 -4.13 21.54
C ASP A 309 -4.76 -3.21 20.34
N ALA A 310 -4.17 -2.01 20.32
CA ALA A 310 -4.36 -1.09 19.22
C ALA A 310 -3.70 -1.59 17.93
N LEU A 311 -2.56 -2.28 18.03
CA LEU A 311 -1.92 -2.93 16.90
C LEU A 311 -2.73 -4.15 16.44
N LEU A 312 -3.14 -5.01 17.39
CA LEU A 312 -3.92 -6.21 17.10
C LEU A 312 -5.23 -5.92 16.36
N LYS A 313 -5.92 -4.85 16.75
CA LYS A 313 -7.14 -4.38 16.07
C LYS A 313 -6.90 -3.89 14.66
N ARG A 314 -5.66 -3.57 14.28
CA ARG A 314 -5.28 -3.14 12.92
C ARG A 314 -4.89 -4.30 12.01
N ILE A 315 -4.69 -5.50 12.56
CA ILE A 315 -4.31 -6.68 11.76
C ILE A 315 -5.56 -7.29 11.11
N VAL A 316 -5.57 -7.32 9.79
CA VAL A 316 -6.47 -8.18 9.02
C VAL A 316 -5.68 -9.45 8.69
N TYR A 317 -5.92 -10.50 9.46
CA TYR A 317 -5.21 -11.76 9.32
C TYR A 317 -5.85 -12.63 8.24
N LEU A 318 -5.03 -13.06 7.29
CA LEU A 318 -5.36 -13.99 6.24
C LEU A 318 -4.57 -15.28 6.49
N PRO A 319 -5.19 -16.32 7.07
CA PRO A 319 -4.51 -17.56 7.36
C PRO A 319 -4.11 -18.27 6.07
N PHE A 320 -2.89 -18.79 6.06
CA PHE A 320 -2.35 -19.73 5.10
C PHE A 320 -1.75 -20.86 5.93
N ASP A 321 -2.61 -21.71 6.46
CA ASP A 321 -2.28 -22.67 7.51
C ASP A 321 -1.96 -24.07 6.98
N THR A 322 -2.10 -24.29 5.68
CA THR A 322 -1.85 -25.58 5.04
C THR A 322 -0.84 -25.45 3.91
N SER A 323 0.21 -26.26 3.98
CA SER A 323 1.16 -26.42 2.86
C SER A 323 0.52 -27.22 1.72
N ILE A 324 0.75 -26.77 0.50
CA ILE A 324 0.28 -27.46 -0.73
C ILE A 324 1.40 -28.45 -1.11
N PRO A 325 1.12 -29.77 -1.17
CA PRO A 325 2.07 -30.77 -1.60
C PRO A 325 2.66 -30.47 -2.99
N ASP A 326 3.91 -30.82 -3.21
CA ASP A 326 4.64 -30.51 -4.45
C ASP A 326 3.96 -31.08 -5.70
N ASP A 327 3.35 -32.26 -5.61
CA ASP A 327 2.58 -32.91 -6.69
C ASP A 327 1.27 -32.20 -7.03
N GLN A 328 0.77 -31.32 -6.15
CA GLN A 328 -0.44 -30.51 -6.35
C GLN A 328 -0.13 -29.06 -6.70
N GLN A 329 1.14 -28.66 -6.70
CA GLN A 329 1.55 -27.31 -7.08
C GLN A 329 1.49 -27.13 -8.60
N ASP A 330 0.84 -26.07 -9.05
CA ASP A 330 0.82 -25.67 -10.45
C ASP A 330 1.92 -24.62 -10.70
N PRO A 331 3.02 -24.96 -11.39
CA PRO A 331 4.13 -24.04 -11.63
C PRO A 331 3.73 -22.82 -12.49
N ASN A 332 2.61 -22.91 -13.21
CA ASN A 332 2.07 -21.83 -14.03
C ASN A 332 0.92 -21.07 -13.38
N LEU A 333 0.63 -21.30 -12.09
CA LEU A 333 -0.51 -20.71 -11.40
C LEU A 333 -0.49 -19.18 -11.42
N GLU A 334 0.65 -18.55 -11.17
CA GLU A 334 0.80 -17.08 -11.18
C GLU A 334 0.41 -16.48 -12.53
N GLU A 335 0.86 -17.08 -13.63
CA GLU A 335 0.52 -16.60 -14.98
C GLU A 335 -0.94 -16.87 -15.36
N LYS A 336 -1.55 -17.98 -14.90
CA LYS A 336 -2.97 -18.25 -15.08
C LYS A 336 -3.81 -17.21 -14.32
N ILE A 337 -3.46 -16.92 -13.07
CA ILE A 337 -4.09 -15.87 -12.26
C ILE A 337 -3.91 -14.50 -12.90
N TRP A 338 -2.72 -14.21 -13.42
CA TRP A 338 -2.47 -12.93 -14.09
C TRP A 338 -3.35 -12.69 -15.31
N LYS A 339 -3.69 -13.72 -16.07
CA LYS A 339 -4.63 -13.60 -17.19
C LYS A 339 -6.04 -13.21 -16.73
N GLU A 340 -6.44 -13.62 -15.54
CA GLU A 340 -7.75 -13.32 -14.94
C GLU A 340 -7.80 -11.97 -14.17
N ARG A 341 -6.71 -11.17 -14.13
CA ARG A 341 -6.55 -9.98 -13.30
C ARG A 341 -7.72 -8.98 -13.38
N ASN A 342 -8.32 -8.78 -14.58
CA ASN A 342 -9.44 -7.85 -14.76
C ASN A 342 -10.68 -8.33 -13.98
N ALA A 343 -11.00 -9.62 -14.10
CA ALA A 343 -12.10 -10.25 -13.39
C ALA A 343 -11.86 -10.23 -11.86
N ILE A 344 -10.65 -10.56 -11.44
CA ILE A 344 -10.27 -10.57 -10.02
C ILE A 344 -10.43 -9.18 -9.41
N VAL A 345 -9.88 -8.15 -10.06
CA VAL A 345 -10.01 -6.77 -9.58
C VAL A 345 -11.47 -6.33 -9.58
N THR A 346 -12.21 -6.57 -10.65
CA THR A 346 -13.64 -6.23 -10.72
C THR A 346 -14.46 -6.92 -9.62
N LYS A 347 -14.21 -8.20 -9.36
CA LYS A 347 -14.88 -8.94 -8.29
C LYS A 347 -14.48 -8.40 -6.91
N ALA A 348 -13.20 -8.14 -6.70
CA ALA A 348 -12.68 -7.57 -5.45
C ALA A 348 -13.29 -6.19 -5.14
N LEU A 349 -13.57 -5.36 -6.14
CA LEU A 349 -14.23 -4.06 -5.95
C LEU A 349 -15.67 -4.20 -5.43
N ARG A 350 -16.42 -5.25 -5.81
CA ARG A 350 -17.73 -5.52 -5.23
C ARG A 350 -17.63 -5.84 -3.73
N TYR A 351 -16.61 -6.60 -3.33
CA TYR A 351 -16.35 -6.85 -1.90
C TYR A 351 -15.80 -5.63 -1.16
N ALA A 352 -15.05 -4.76 -1.87
CA ALA A 352 -14.65 -3.46 -1.32
C ALA A 352 -15.86 -2.56 -1.05
N GLN A 353 -16.84 -2.53 -1.96
CA GLN A 353 -18.10 -1.81 -1.76
C GLN A 353 -18.80 -2.31 -0.49
N LYS A 354 -18.96 -3.62 -0.35
CA LYS A 354 -19.54 -4.22 0.87
C LYS A 354 -18.75 -3.87 2.13
N LEU A 355 -17.41 -3.85 2.07
CA LEU A 355 -16.58 -3.45 3.19
C LEU A 355 -16.80 -1.97 3.59
N VAL A 356 -16.95 -1.09 2.61
CA VAL A 356 -17.27 0.34 2.83
C VAL A 356 -18.65 0.49 3.50
N GLU A 357 -19.66 -0.22 3.02
CA GLU A 357 -21.02 -0.25 3.62
C GLU A 357 -21.02 -0.76 5.07
N LEU A 358 -20.13 -1.69 5.38
CA LEU A 358 -19.90 -2.19 6.73
C LEU A 358 -18.99 -1.28 7.58
N ASN A 359 -18.71 -0.04 7.15
CA ASN A 359 -17.80 0.89 7.82
C ASN A 359 -16.43 0.26 8.11
N TYR A 360 -15.86 -0.44 7.13
CA TYR A 360 -14.57 -1.12 7.20
C TYR A 360 -14.49 -2.21 8.30
N ARG A 361 -15.59 -2.88 8.60
CA ARG A 361 -15.61 -4.02 9.51
C ARG A 361 -15.49 -5.31 8.72
N PHE A 362 -14.39 -6.01 8.93
CA PHE A 362 -14.18 -7.35 8.36
C PHE A 362 -14.99 -8.40 9.14
N PRO A 363 -15.39 -9.51 8.50
CA PRO A 363 -16.00 -10.63 9.21
C PRO A 363 -15.10 -11.12 10.35
N GLU A 364 -15.62 -11.23 11.55
CA GLU A 364 -14.89 -11.79 12.68
C GLU A 364 -14.95 -13.31 12.64
N ILE A 365 -13.81 -13.96 12.75
CA ILE A 365 -13.68 -15.42 12.80
C ILE A 365 -12.83 -15.75 14.03
N PRO A 366 -13.45 -16.00 15.20
CA PRO A 366 -12.74 -16.06 16.48
C PRO A 366 -11.56 -17.03 16.50
N GLN A 367 -11.69 -18.18 15.85
CA GLN A 367 -10.62 -19.19 15.76
C GLN A 367 -9.41 -18.68 14.98
N VAL A 368 -9.64 -17.97 13.86
CA VAL A 368 -8.61 -17.37 13.01
C VAL A 368 -8.02 -16.15 13.70
N ASP A 369 -8.86 -15.31 14.30
CA ASP A 369 -8.42 -14.07 14.91
C ASP A 369 -7.57 -14.26 16.16
N ARG A 370 -7.72 -15.38 16.88
CA ARG A 370 -6.83 -15.77 17.99
C ARG A 370 -5.39 -16.08 17.52
N ALA A 371 -5.21 -16.50 16.28
CA ALA A 371 -3.91 -16.87 15.72
C ALA A 371 -3.13 -15.68 15.12
N LYS A 372 -3.63 -14.44 15.20
CA LYS A 372 -3.02 -13.25 14.57
C LYS A 372 -1.58 -13.01 14.98
N CYS A 373 -1.28 -13.23 16.25
CA CYS A 373 0.04 -12.97 16.81
C CYS A 373 0.28 -13.89 17.99
N SER A 374 1.48 -14.36 18.18
CA SER A 374 1.97 -14.81 19.49
C SER A 374 2.28 -13.58 20.34
N THR A 375 1.23 -12.88 20.80
CA THR A 375 1.38 -11.60 21.51
C THR A 375 1.75 -11.76 22.98
N LYS A 376 1.60 -12.94 23.51
CA LYS A 376 2.13 -13.28 24.83
C LYS A 376 3.24 -14.27 24.61
N ASP A 377 4.31 -14.14 25.37
CA ASP A 377 5.32 -15.19 25.46
C ASP A 377 4.62 -16.54 25.35
N SER A 378 5.18 -17.46 24.58
CA SER A 378 4.66 -18.83 24.50
C SER A 378 4.39 -19.39 25.90
N TYR A 379 5.15 -18.93 26.90
CA TYR A 379 4.93 -19.12 28.30
C TYR A 379 3.56 -18.62 28.80
N SER A 380 3.14 -17.42 28.47
CA SER A 380 1.86 -16.86 28.96
C SER A 380 0.62 -17.48 28.31
N ARG A 381 0.74 -18.04 27.10
CA ARG A 381 -0.40 -18.60 26.35
C ARG A 381 -0.58 -20.10 26.55
N SER A 382 0.48 -20.83 26.76
CA SER A 382 0.40 -22.29 26.84
C SER A 382 0.99 -22.83 28.12
N VAL A 383 2.13 -22.31 28.55
CA VAL A 383 2.80 -22.84 29.77
C VAL A 383 2.15 -22.30 31.03
N LYS A 384 1.80 -21.01 31.08
CA LYS A 384 1.17 -20.42 32.26
C LYS A 384 -0.20 -21.04 32.59
N PRO A 385 -1.17 -21.10 31.61
CA PRO A 385 -2.41 -21.82 31.86
C PRO A 385 -2.20 -23.30 32.21
N PHE A 386 -1.26 -23.98 31.54
CA PHE A 386 -0.92 -25.36 31.88
C PHE A 386 -0.43 -25.49 33.35
N VAL A 387 0.44 -24.59 33.77
CA VAL A 387 0.93 -24.59 35.16
C VAL A 387 -0.18 -24.22 36.14
N GLU A 388 -1.05 -23.26 35.84
CA GLU A 388 -2.14 -22.82 36.72
C GLU A 388 -3.29 -23.82 36.80
N GLU A 389 -3.60 -24.52 35.71
CA GLU A 389 -4.75 -25.44 35.63
C GLU A 389 -4.39 -26.90 35.86
N CYS A 390 -3.15 -27.30 35.55
CA CYS A 390 -2.73 -28.70 35.52
C CYS A 390 -1.60 -29.05 36.48
N CYS A 391 -1.03 -28.06 37.17
CA CYS A 391 0.07 -28.28 38.09
C CYS A 391 -0.28 -27.77 39.48
N GLU A 392 -0.07 -28.60 40.48
CA GLU A 392 -0.16 -28.23 41.91
C GLU A 392 1.23 -28.10 42.53
N ARG A 393 1.39 -27.08 43.38
CA ARG A 393 2.59 -26.94 44.19
C ARG A 393 2.51 -27.94 45.35
N CYS A 394 3.45 -28.84 45.42
CA CYS A 394 3.54 -29.83 46.47
C CYS A 394 4.77 -29.60 47.39
N ASP A 395 4.94 -30.48 48.35
CA ASP A 395 6.07 -30.48 49.26
C ASP A 395 7.40 -30.51 48.46
N PRO A 396 8.45 -29.79 48.88
CA PRO A 396 9.77 -29.79 48.22
C PRO A 396 10.43 -31.14 48.04
N SER A 397 10.00 -32.15 48.77
CA SER A 397 10.46 -33.54 48.64
C SER A 397 9.87 -34.26 47.42
N VAL A 398 8.81 -33.74 46.81
CA VAL A 398 8.16 -34.29 45.63
C VAL A 398 8.60 -33.48 44.40
N SER A 399 9.18 -34.15 43.41
CA SER A 399 9.61 -33.52 42.15
C SER A 399 9.13 -34.30 40.94
N THR A 400 8.73 -33.60 39.90
CA THR A 400 8.43 -34.17 38.59
C THR A 400 9.58 -33.84 37.65
N SER A 401 10.00 -34.81 36.83
CA SER A 401 11.06 -34.56 35.87
C SER A 401 10.62 -33.52 34.84
N LEU A 402 11.58 -32.74 34.31
CA LEU A 402 11.31 -31.76 33.26
C LEU A 402 10.74 -32.43 31.99
N GLU A 403 11.18 -33.68 31.74
CA GLU A 403 10.73 -34.48 30.60
C GLU A 403 9.26 -34.90 30.75
N ASP A 404 8.86 -35.36 31.95
CA ASP A 404 7.47 -35.73 32.23
C ASP A 404 6.54 -34.53 32.18
N LEU A 405 6.99 -33.38 32.71
CA LEU A 405 6.26 -32.14 32.66
C LEU A 405 6.07 -31.64 31.21
N TYR A 406 7.11 -31.78 30.39
CA TYR A 406 7.07 -31.42 28.96
C TYR A 406 6.16 -32.35 28.17
N ASN A 407 6.21 -33.66 28.42
CA ASN A 407 5.33 -34.63 27.77
C ASN A 407 3.86 -34.44 28.16
N ALA A 408 3.57 -34.11 29.41
CA ALA A 408 2.22 -33.74 29.85
C ALA A 408 1.71 -32.46 29.16
N TYR A 409 2.57 -31.46 29.05
CA TYR A 409 2.28 -30.23 28.30
C TYR A 409 1.99 -30.48 26.80
N LEU A 410 2.80 -31.33 26.15
CA LEU A 410 2.57 -31.69 24.74
C LEU A 410 1.25 -32.46 24.56
N GLY A 411 0.94 -33.40 25.48
CA GLY A 411 -0.32 -34.15 25.43
C GLY A 411 -1.56 -33.25 25.47
N LEU A 412 -1.53 -32.19 26.28
CA LEU A 412 -2.63 -31.25 26.38
C LEU A 412 -2.66 -30.22 25.20
N SER A 413 -1.49 -29.82 24.69
CA SER A 413 -1.43 -28.91 23.53
C SER A 413 -1.97 -29.57 22.25
N LEU A 414 -1.88 -30.90 22.14
CA LEU A 414 -2.45 -31.66 21.01
C LEU A 414 -3.97 -31.86 21.09
N ILE A 415 -4.57 -31.69 22.28
CA ILE A 415 -6.02 -31.83 22.49
C ILE A 415 -6.78 -30.49 22.25
N HIS A 416 -6.05 -29.37 22.29
CA HIS A 416 -6.63 -28.00 22.16
C HIS A 416 -6.26 -27.30 20.83
N ILE A 417 -5.72 -28.02 19.84
CA ILE A 417 -5.50 -27.51 18.47
C ILE A 417 -6.69 -27.84 17.56
#